data_970f7d2562d9c02bb158dedb4180c591
#
_entry.id   970f7d2562d9c02bb158dedb4180c591
#
_cell.length_a   1.000
_cell.length_b   1.000
_cell.length_c   1.000
_cell.angle_alpha   90.00
_cell.angle_beta   90.00
_cell.angle_gamma   90.00
#
_symmetry.space_group_name_H-M   'P 1'
#
loop_
_entity.id
_entity.type
_entity.pdbx_description
1 polymer ?
#
loop_
_entity_poly.entity_id
_entity_poly.type
_entity_poly.pdbx_seq_one_letter_code
_entity_poly.pdbx_strand_id
1 'polypeptide(L)'
;MTWPVQDPRVHVASWPTLVLSVLVAMLLSLVPWSGTAVAHGSVVDPASRNYGCWLRWGSDFQNPAMADEDPMCWQAWQDDPNAMWNWNGLYRDGSAGDFEAVIPDGRLCSGGRTEGGRYNSMDTAGAWRTTDVGDDFTVRLHDQASHGADYFLVYVTRQGFDPTTQPLTWDALELVTTTGSYGPNQNYSIPVSTSGRSGHHVVYTIWQASHMDQTYFLCGDVNFG
;
A
#
# COMPACT_ATOMS: atom_id res chain seq x y z
N MET A 1 -27.91 54.32 -54.57
CA MET A 1 -27.15 53.29 -53.85
C MET A 1 -27.91 52.99 -52.58
N THR A 2 -28.64 51.89 -52.58
CA THR A 2 -29.44 51.44 -51.42
C THR A 2 -28.77 50.20 -50.81
N TRP A 3 -28.41 50.26 -49.57
CA TRP A 3 -27.83 49.14 -48.79
C TRP A 3 -28.95 48.23 -48.36
N PRO A 4 -28.82 46.89 -48.40
CA PRO A 4 -29.80 45.98 -47.86
C PRO A 4 -29.64 45.91 -46.32
N VAL A 5 -30.74 46.11 -45.62
CA VAL A 5 -30.90 45.91 -44.19
C VAL A 5 -30.88 44.39 -43.95
N GLN A 6 -29.89 43.88 -43.20
CA GLN A 6 -29.89 42.51 -42.69
C GLN A 6 -30.78 42.40 -41.45
N ASP A 7 -31.81 41.58 -41.56
CA ASP A 7 -32.74 41.26 -40.47
C ASP A 7 -32.11 40.25 -39.53
N PRO A 8 -31.80 40.53 -38.26
CA PRO A 8 -31.26 39.56 -37.32
C PRO A 8 -32.37 38.61 -36.84
N ARG A 9 -32.46 37.43 -37.45
CA ARG A 9 -33.34 36.38 -36.94
C ARG A 9 -32.79 35.85 -35.60
N VAL A 10 -33.30 36.34 -34.51
CA VAL A 10 -33.07 35.77 -33.18
C VAL A 10 -33.82 34.45 -33.11
N HIS A 11 -33.08 33.32 -33.16
CA HIS A 11 -33.63 31.99 -32.88
C HIS A 11 -33.91 31.89 -31.40
N VAL A 12 -35.15 32.20 -30.98
CA VAL A 12 -35.60 31.94 -29.62
C VAL A 12 -35.79 30.42 -29.49
N ALA A 13 -34.94 29.77 -28.70
CA ALA A 13 -35.09 28.35 -28.38
C ALA A 13 -36.49 28.15 -27.73
N SER A 14 -37.26 27.22 -28.26
CA SER A 14 -38.61 26.95 -27.74
C SER A 14 -38.54 26.40 -26.30
N TRP A 15 -39.46 26.84 -25.44
CA TRP A 15 -39.57 26.41 -24.05
C TRP A 15 -39.40 24.90 -23.81
N PRO A 16 -39.93 23.97 -24.67
CA PRO A 16 -39.74 22.53 -24.47
C PRO A 16 -38.29 22.07 -24.62
N THR A 17 -37.48 22.72 -25.46
CA THR A 17 -36.05 22.38 -25.61
C THR A 17 -35.22 22.82 -24.40
N LEU A 18 -35.54 23.95 -23.79
CA LEU A 18 -34.90 24.42 -22.57
C LEU A 18 -35.28 23.54 -21.37
N VAL A 19 -36.52 23.12 -21.22
CA VAL A 19 -36.97 22.22 -20.14
C VAL A 19 -36.32 20.85 -20.28
N LEU A 20 -36.24 20.31 -21.49
CA LEU A 20 -35.58 19.02 -21.74
C LEU A 20 -34.08 19.08 -21.41
N SER A 21 -33.39 20.17 -21.77
CA SER A 21 -31.98 20.36 -21.49
C SER A 21 -31.69 20.44 -19.98
N VAL A 22 -32.56 21.11 -19.22
CA VAL A 22 -32.44 21.20 -17.75
C VAL A 22 -32.68 19.83 -17.08
N LEU A 23 -33.69 19.08 -17.56
CA LEU A 23 -33.97 17.74 -17.03
C LEU A 23 -32.84 16.77 -17.31
N VAL A 24 -32.23 16.81 -18.50
CA VAL A 24 -31.04 15.97 -18.84
C VAL A 24 -29.84 16.36 -17.99
N ALA A 25 -29.59 17.65 -17.78
CA ALA A 25 -28.53 18.12 -16.91
C ALA A 25 -28.72 17.69 -15.44
N MET A 26 -29.99 17.77 -14.93
CA MET A 26 -30.29 17.25 -13.59
C MET A 26 -30.11 15.72 -13.47
N LEU A 27 -30.51 14.96 -14.47
CA LEU A 27 -30.31 13.50 -14.48
C LEU A 27 -28.84 13.11 -14.54
N LEU A 28 -28.00 13.85 -15.26
CA LEU A 28 -26.56 13.63 -15.32
C LEU A 28 -25.85 14.00 -14.00
N SER A 29 -26.38 14.93 -13.23
CA SER A 29 -25.85 15.29 -11.90
C SER A 29 -26.21 14.29 -10.79
N LEU A 30 -27.16 13.38 -11.04
CA LEU A 30 -27.57 12.32 -10.12
C LEU A 30 -26.78 11.00 -10.31
N VAL A 31 -25.91 10.92 -11.31
CA VAL A 31 -25.00 9.78 -11.44
C VAL A 31 -23.97 9.90 -10.32
N PRO A 32 -23.98 9.00 -9.31
CA PRO A 32 -22.94 9.02 -8.31
C PRO A 32 -21.61 8.77 -9.03
N TRP A 33 -20.68 9.70 -8.95
CA TRP A 33 -19.30 9.44 -9.29
C TRP A 33 -18.79 8.46 -8.25
N SER A 34 -18.95 7.18 -8.55
CA SER A 34 -18.26 6.12 -7.80
C SER A 34 -16.76 6.32 -8.06
N GLY A 35 -16.15 7.23 -7.32
CA GLY A 35 -14.69 7.20 -7.17
C GLY A 35 -14.38 5.80 -6.64
N THR A 36 -13.55 5.04 -7.34
CA THR A 36 -12.97 3.84 -6.76
C THR A 36 -12.28 4.27 -5.47
N ALA A 37 -12.83 3.86 -4.33
CA ALA A 37 -12.14 4.01 -3.07
C ALA A 37 -10.88 3.16 -3.18
N VAL A 38 -9.76 3.76 -3.49
CA VAL A 38 -8.46 3.10 -3.49
C VAL A 38 -8.10 2.93 -2.03
N ALA A 39 -8.01 1.69 -1.56
CA ALA A 39 -7.57 1.38 -0.21
C ALA A 39 -6.16 1.95 -0.02
N HIS A 40 -5.93 2.59 1.12
CA HIS A 40 -4.64 3.20 1.42
C HIS A 40 -4.30 2.88 2.87
N GLY A 41 -3.38 1.94 3.05
CA GLY A 41 -2.93 1.56 4.38
C GLY A 41 -1.57 0.88 4.37
N SER A 42 -0.96 0.82 5.54
CA SER A 42 0.30 0.10 5.74
C SER A 42 0.48 -0.33 7.19
N VAL A 43 1.38 -1.28 7.41
CA VAL A 43 1.89 -1.60 8.73
C VAL A 43 2.78 -0.44 9.19
N VAL A 44 2.40 0.13 10.34
CA VAL A 44 3.08 1.28 10.94
C VAL A 44 3.97 0.90 12.11
N ASP A 45 3.76 -0.29 12.69
CA ASP A 45 4.57 -0.81 13.80
C ASP A 45 4.48 -2.36 13.85
N PRO A 46 5.59 -3.10 13.75
CA PRO A 46 6.89 -2.67 13.23
C PRO A 46 6.75 -2.05 11.84
N ALA A 47 7.39 -0.90 11.62
CA ALA A 47 7.17 -0.12 10.41
C ALA A 47 7.52 -0.92 9.13
N SER A 48 6.62 -0.93 8.16
CA SER A 48 6.97 -1.48 6.84
C SER A 48 8.09 -0.66 6.19
N ARG A 49 8.89 -1.28 5.31
CA ARG A 49 10.09 -0.67 4.71
C ARG A 49 9.79 0.69 4.09
N ASN A 50 8.80 0.76 3.23
CA ASN A 50 8.42 2.00 2.55
C ASN A 50 7.83 3.05 3.51
N TYR A 51 6.96 2.64 4.46
CA TYR A 51 6.43 3.54 5.49
C TYR A 51 7.55 4.06 6.40
N GLY A 52 8.44 3.18 6.87
CA GLY A 52 9.57 3.54 7.72
C GLY A 52 10.52 4.53 7.06
N CYS A 53 10.83 4.35 5.76
CA CYS A 53 11.64 5.29 5.00
C CYS A 53 10.94 6.65 4.81
N TRP A 54 9.63 6.64 4.56
CA TRP A 54 8.85 7.88 4.50
C TRP A 54 8.82 8.59 5.87
N LEU A 55 8.60 7.87 6.94
CA LEU A 55 8.50 8.44 8.28
C LEU A 55 9.81 9.12 8.72
N ARG A 56 10.94 8.48 8.43
CA ARG A 56 12.27 9.00 8.84
C ARG A 56 12.78 10.12 7.95
N TRP A 57 12.56 10.02 6.65
CA TRP A 57 13.22 10.86 5.64
C TRP A 57 12.28 11.68 4.77
N GLY A 58 10.96 11.49 4.83
CA GLY A 58 10.03 12.19 3.94
C GLY A 58 10.14 13.71 3.98
N SER A 59 10.39 14.30 5.15
CA SER A 59 10.60 15.76 5.29
C SER A 59 11.96 16.24 4.78
N ASP A 60 12.94 15.33 4.60
CA ASP A 60 14.32 15.64 4.19
C ASP A 60 14.91 14.54 3.29
N PHE A 61 14.13 14.07 2.32
CA PHE A 61 14.45 12.91 1.49
C PHE A 61 15.65 13.10 0.56
N GLN A 62 16.11 14.33 0.37
CA GLN A 62 17.30 14.66 -0.42
C GLN A 62 18.57 14.80 0.42
N ASN A 63 18.50 14.57 1.73
CA ASN A 63 19.66 14.70 2.61
C ASN A 63 20.72 13.63 2.28
N PRO A 64 21.93 14.00 1.87
CA PRO A 64 22.97 13.05 1.51
C PRO A 64 23.47 12.21 2.69
N ALA A 65 23.24 12.65 3.94
CA ALA A 65 23.58 11.86 5.13
C ALA A 65 22.80 10.54 5.20
N MET A 66 21.63 10.46 4.54
CA MET A 66 20.86 9.23 4.45
C MET A 66 21.69 8.06 3.85
N ALA A 67 22.60 8.35 2.93
CA ALA A 67 23.44 7.33 2.31
C ALA A 67 24.29 6.56 3.34
N ASP A 68 24.75 7.24 4.38
CA ASP A 68 25.55 6.65 5.45
C ASP A 68 24.70 6.18 6.64
N GLU A 69 23.65 6.95 6.98
CA GLU A 69 22.84 6.70 8.18
C GLU A 69 21.75 5.65 7.97
N ASP A 70 21.18 5.56 6.75
CA ASP A 70 20.08 4.65 6.40
C ASP A 70 20.19 4.22 4.92
N PRO A 71 21.25 3.46 4.57
CA PRO A 71 21.57 3.15 3.16
C PRO A 71 20.45 2.40 2.44
N MET A 72 19.60 1.65 3.17
CA MET A 72 18.49 0.95 2.57
C MET A 72 17.34 1.90 2.19
N CYS A 73 17.07 2.93 2.97
CA CYS A 73 16.16 4.00 2.54
C CYS A 73 16.78 4.85 1.44
N TRP A 74 18.08 5.12 1.51
CA TRP A 74 18.77 5.88 0.47
C TRP A 74 18.61 5.22 -0.91
N GLN A 75 18.93 3.91 -1.05
CA GLN A 75 18.77 3.21 -2.32
C GLN A 75 17.31 3.21 -2.80
N ALA A 76 16.35 3.12 -1.87
CA ALA A 76 14.93 3.15 -2.20
C ALA A 76 14.49 4.55 -2.71
N TRP A 77 14.94 5.62 -2.07
CA TRP A 77 14.67 6.98 -2.51
C TRP A 77 15.33 7.33 -3.86
N GLN A 78 16.48 6.69 -4.18
CA GLN A 78 17.15 6.86 -5.48
C GLN A 78 16.46 6.04 -6.59
N ASP A 79 15.89 4.87 -6.26
CA ASP A 79 15.19 4.00 -7.23
C ASP A 79 13.85 4.61 -7.66
N ASP A 80 12.92 4.76 -6.73
CA ASP A 80 11.63 5.43 -6.98
C ASP A 80 11.10 6.12 -5.70
N PRO A 81 11.19 7.46 -5.61
CA PRO A 81 10.65 8.21 -4.47
C PRO A 81 9.16 7.97 -4.22
N ASN A 82 8.39 7.59 -5.26
CA ASN A 82 6.96 7.35 -5.12
C ASN A 82 6.66 6.10 -4.29
N ALA A 83 7.60 5.18 -4.09
CA ALA A 83 7.45 4.07 -3.16
C ALA A 83 7.20 4.54 -1.73
N MET A 84 7.84 5.64 -1.32
CA MET A 84 7.67 6.25 -0.01
C MET A 84 6.53 7.26 0.02
N TRP A 85 6.38 8.11 -1.02
CA TRP A 85 5.23 9.03 -1.09
C TRP A 85 3.88 8.31 -1.14
N ASN A 86 3.84 7.12 -1.74
CA ASN A 86 2.67 6.25 -1.75
C ASN A 86 2.86 5.05 -0.79
N TRP A 87 3.40 5.30 0.42
CA TRP A 87 3.66 4.27 1.42
C TRP A 87 2.44 3.40 1.75
N ASN A 88 1.25 3.91 1.51
CA ASN A 88 -0.05 3.31 1.78
C ASN A 88 -0.65 2.56 0.57
N GLY A 89 0.05 2.52 -0.58
CA GLY A 89 -0.47 1.98 -1.85
C GLY A 89 0.19 0.68 -2.33
N LEU A 90 0.85 -0.08 -1.44
CA LEU A 90 1.51 -1.34 -1.82
C LEU A 90 0.50 -2.50 -1.79
N TYR A 91 -0.30 -2.64 -2.85
CA TYR A 91 -1.34 -3.66 -2.98
C TYR A 91 -1.38 -4.28 -4.37
N ARG A 92 -2.12 -5.38 -4.51
CA ARG A 92 -2.53 -5.99 -5.78
C ARG A 92 -4.03 -6.26 -5.76
N ASP A 93 -4.65 -6.10 -6.91
CA ASP A 93 -6.02 -6.54 -7.15
C ASP A 93 -6.04 -7.98 -7.66
N GLY A 94 -7.10 -8.74 -7.34
CA GLY A 94 -7.33 -10.05 -7.91
C GLY A 94 -6.36 -11.13 -7.42
N SER A 95 -5.83 -11.03 -6.20
CA SER A 95 -4.84 -11.97 -5.65
C SER A 95 -5.31 -12.76 -4.42
N ALA A 96 -6.57 -12.60 -4.01
CA ALA A 96 -7.09 -13.23 -2.80
C ALA A 96 -6.86 -14.75 -2.80
N GLY A 97 -6.15 -15.23 -1.77
CA GLY A 97 -5.99 -16.64 -1.45
C GLY A 97 -4.94 -17.42 -2.26
N ASP A 98 -4.39 -16.86 -3.35
CA ASP A 98 -3.37 -17.55 -4.16
C ASP A 98 -2.08 -16.71 -4.27
N PHE A 99 -1.52 -16.36 -3.13
CA PHE A 99 -0.42 -15.42 -3.04
C PHE A 99 0.88 -15.94 -3.65
N GLU A 100 1.22 -17.21 -3.43
CA GLU A 100 2.46 -17.80 -3.96
C GLU A 100 2.47 -17.87 -5.50
N ALA A 101 1.30 -18.07 -6.12
CA ALA A 101 1.19 -18.10 -7.58
C ALA A 101 1.39 -16.71 -8.22
N VAL A 102 1.02 -15.64 -7.51
CA VAL A 102 1.07 -14.27 -8.05
C VAL A 102 2.26 -13.45 -7.57
N ILE A 103 2.89 -13.86 -6.46
CA ILE A 103 4.05 -13.21 -5.85
C ILE A 103 5.24 -14.16 -5.89
N PRO A 104 6.13 -14.07 -6.87
CA PRO A 104 7.28 -14.97 -6.94
C PRO A 104 8.32 -14.67 -5.86
N ASP A 105 9.14 -15.67 -5.53
CA ASP A 105 10.29 -15.55 -4.65
C ASP A 105 11.19 -14.37 -5.04
N GLY A 106 11.71 -13.68 -4.04
CA GLY A 106 12.50 -12.46 -4.20
C GLY A 106 11.68 -11.22 -4.62
N ARG A 107 10.34 -11.30 -4.57
CA ARG A 107 9.43 -10.21 -4.93
C ARG A 107 8.33 -9.97 -3.90
N LEU A 108 8.50 -10.48 -2.70
CA LEU A 108 7.45 -10.46 -1.69
C LEU A 108 7.20 -9.03 -1.18
N CYS A 109 8.27 -8.28 -0.90
CA CYS A 109 8.14 -6.94 -0.32
C CYS A 109 7.73 -5.85 -1.32
N SER A 110 7.73 -6.15 -2.62
CA SER A 110 7.19 -5.28 -3.66
C SER A 110 5.78 -5.68 -4.12
N GLY A 111 5.15 -6.67 -3.46
CA GLY A 111 3.88 -7.23 -3.90
C GLY A 111 3.95 -7.84 -5.30
N GLY A 112 5.04 -8.55 -5.64
CA GLY A 112 5.25 -9.12 -6.96
C GLY A 112 5.48 -8.06 -8.05
N ARG A 113 6.14 -6.94 -7.71
CA ARG A 113 6.34 -5.77 -8.57
C ARG A 113 5.04 -5.10 -9.00
N THR A 114 4.13 -4.94 -8.05
CA THR A 114 2.88 -4.20 -8.28
C THR A 114 3.12 -2.74 -8.65
N GLU A 115 2.09 -2.04 -9.10
CA GLU A 115 2.13 -0.62 -9.43
C GLU A 115 3.24 -0.23 -10.44
N GLY A 116 3.45 -1.08 -11.46
CA GLY A 116 4.48 -0.83 -12.47
C GLY A 116 5.92 -0.97 -11.96
N GLY A 117 6.12 -1.60 -10.80
CA GLY A 117 7.43 -1.80 -10.18
C GLY A 117 7.86 -0.69 -9.23
N ARG A 118 6.98 0.23 -8.86
CA ARG A 118 7.23 1.33 -7.92
C ARG A 118 7.94 0.89 -6.64
N TYR A 119 7.62 -0.28 -6.13
CA TYR A 119 8.14 -0.80 -4.86
C TYR A 119 9.30 -1.79 -5.01
N ASN A 120 9.93 -1.89 -6.17
CA ASN A 120 10.99 -2.89 -6.44
C ASN A 120 12.14 -2.83 -5.45
N SER A 121 12.53 -1.63 -5.04
CA SER A 121 13.60 -1.40 -4.06
C SER A 121 13.32 -2.02 -2.69
N MET A 122 12.03 -2.28 -2.34
CA MET A 122 11.66 -2.95 -1.09
C MET A 122 12.09 -4.43 -1.05
N ASP A 123 12.33 -5.06 -2.19
CA ASP A 123 12.82 -6.43 -2.27
C ASP A 123 14.32 -6.56 -2.03
N THR A 124 15.05 -5.45 -2.01
CA THR A 124 16.52 -5.47 -1.86
C THR A 124 16.91 -6.06 -0.50
N ALA A 125 17.70 -7.11 -0.52
CA ALA A 125 18.35 -7.65 0.68
C ALA A 125 19.36 -6.64 1.22
N GLY A 126 19.39 -6.43 2.53
CA GLY A 126 20.28 -5.44 3.13
C GLY A 126 19.95 -5.17 4.60
N ALA A 127 20.77 -4.34 5.22
CA ALA A 127 20.61 -3.94 6.61
C ALA A 127 19.52 -2.87 6.77
N TRP A 128 18.28 -3.25 6.49
CA TRP A 128 17.13 -2.40 6.81
C TRP A 128 17.07 -2.09 8.30
N ARG A 129 16.65 -0.89 8.66
CA ARG A 129 16.47 -0.54 10.07
C ARG A 129 15.39 -1.40 10.69
N THR A 130 15.70 -1.97 11.85
CA THR A 130 14.84 -2.89 12.59
C THR A 130 14.09 -2.17 13.73
N THR A 131 12.95 -2.73 14.11
CA THR A 131 12.27 -2.47 15.38
C THR A 131 12.60 -3.60 16.34
N ASP A 132 13.05 -3.30 17.57
CA ASP A 132 13.28 -4.32 18.58
C ASP A 132 11.95 -4.90 19.07
N VAL A 133 11.87 -6.22 19.09
CA VAL A 133 10.68 -6.96 19.52
C VAL A 133 11.06 -8.14 20.41
N GLY A 134 10.13 -8.58 21.24
CA GLY A 134 10.21 -9.87 21.95
C GLY A 134 9.43 -10.94 21.22
N ASP A 135 9.36 -12.15 21.81
CA ASP A 135 8.57 -13.26 21.27
C ASP A 135 7.09 -12.93 21.12
N ASP A 136 6.56 -12.09 21.96
CA ASP A 136 5.20 -11.53 21.89
C ASP A 136 5.27 -10.06 21.48
N PHE A 137 4.64 -9.71 20.36
CA PHE A 137 4.55 -8.33 19.89
C PHE A 137 3.21 -8.08 19.18
N THR A 138 2.98 -6.86 18.74
CA THR A 138 1.76 -6.49 18.03
C THR A 138 2.11 -5.84 16.70
N VAL A 139 1.60 -6.38 15.61
CA VAL A 139 1.60 -5.68 14.33
C VAL A 139 0.45 -4.66 14.31
N ARG A 140 0.78 -3.40 14.07
CA ARG A 140 -0.19 -2.30 13.95
C ARG A 140 -0.29 -1.85 12.52
N LEU A 141 -1.51 -1.85 11.98
CA LEU A 141 -1.80 -1.38 10.64
C LEU A 141 -2.67 -0.13 10.71
N HIS A 142 -2.33 0.87 9.90
CA HIS A 142 -3.14 2.06 9.69
C HIS A 142 -3.77 2.03 8.30
N ASP A 143 -5.11 2.05 8.26
CA ASP A 143 -5.94 2.08 7.07
C ASP A 143 -6.64 3.45 7.00
N GLN A 144 -6.17 4.32 6.13
CA GLN A 144 -6.67 5.70 6.03
C GLN A 144 -8.15 5.79 5.61
N ALA A 145 -8.66 4.76 4.95
CA ALA A 145 -10.00 4.78 4.39
C ALA A 145 -10.99 3.83 5.11
N SER A 146 -10.53 3.13 6.17
CA SER A 146 -11.38 2.26 7.00
C SER A 146 -12.09 1.14 6.22
N HIS A 147 -11.35 0.40 5.39
CA HIS A 147 -11.93 -0.60 4.49
C HIS A 147 -12.34 -1.91 5.18
N GLY A 148 -11.83 -2.19 6.37
CA GLY A 148 -11.96 -3.49 7.01
C GLY A 148 -10.93 -4.50 6.52
N ALA A 149 -10.98 -5.69 7.09
CA ALA A 149 -10.17 -6.82 6.67
C ALA A 149 -10.99 -8.10 6.68
N ASP A 150 -10.84 -8.93 5.64
CA ASP A 150 -11.35 -10.30 5.67
C ASP A 150 -10.47 -11.14 6.58
N TYR A 151 -9.15 -10.90 6.50
CA TYR A 151 -8.15 -11.50 7.39
C TYR A 151 -6.80 -10.76 7.29
N PHE A 152 -5.96 -11.00 8.28
CA PHE A 152 -4.53 -10.77 8.23
C PHE A 152 -3.80 -12.11 8.32
N LEU A 153 -2.72 -12.24 7.54
CA LEU A 153 -1.73 -13.30 7.69
C LEU A 153 -0.42 -12.64 8.08
N VAL A 154 0.18 -13.06 9.18
CA VAL A 154 1.49 -12.58 9.60
C VAL A 154 2.47 -13.73 9.55
N TYR A 155 3.52 -13.54 8.77
CA TYR A 155 4.64 -14.43 8.66
C TYR A 155 5.86 -13.79 9.29
N VAL A 156 6.76 -14.62 9.82
CA VAL A 156 8.09 -14.19 10.27
C VAL A 156 9.12 -15.12 9.63
N THR A 157 10.26 -14.60 9.22
CA THR A 157 11.34 -15.42 8.66
C THR A 157 11.79 -16.46 9.66
N ARG A 158 12.15 -17.64 9.16
CA ARG A 158 12.69 -18.76 9.97
C ARG A 158 14.04 -18.39 10.54
N GLN A 159 14.38 -18.94 11.71
CA GLN A 159 15.72 -18.80 12.27
C GLN A 159 16.78 -19.35 11.29
N GLY A 160 17.83 -18.57 11.08
CA GLY A 160 18.92 -18.87 10.14
C GLY A 160 18.77 -18.23 8.75
N PHE A 161 17.61 -17.61 8.43
CA PHE A 161 17.52 -16.74 7.28
C PHE A 161 18.25 -15.41 7.56
N ASP A 162 19.05 -14.93 6.61
CA ASP A 162 19.75 -13.65 6.71
C ASP A 162 19.16 -12.62 5.74
N PRO A 163 18.30 -11.72 6.22
CA PRO A 163 17.67 -10.71 5.36
C PRO A 163 18.64 -9.66 4.83
N THR A 164 19.87 -9.62 5.35
CA THR A 164 20.88 -8.66 4.88
C THR A 164 21.54 -9.10 3.58
N THR A 165 21.52 -10.40 3.29
CA THR A 165 22.20 -10.98 2.13
C THR A 165 21.32 -11.80 1.21
N GLN A 166 20.15 -12.23 1.69
CA GLN A 166 19.25 -13.14 0.98
C GLN A 166 17.95 -12.45 0.59
N PRO A 167 17.49 -12.56 -0.66
CA PRO A 167 16.16 -12.11 -1.05
C PRO A 167 15.10 -12.96 -0.33
N LEU A 168 13.99 -12.32 0.07
CA LEU A 168 12.90 -13.00 0.78
C LEU A 168 12.18 -13.99 -0.14
N THR A 169 12.01 -15.23 0.32
CA THR A 169 11.29 -16.31 -0.36
C THR A 169 10.16 -16.86 0.52
N TRP A 170 9.18 -17.52 -0.08
CA TRP A 170 8.09 -18.14 0.68
C TRP A 170 8.61 -19.23 1.62
N ASP A 171 9.57 -20.04 1.18
CA ASP A 171 10.20 -21.09 2.01
C ASP A 171 10.93 -20.53 3.24
N ALA A 172 11.40 -19.28 3.18
CA ALA A 172 12.04 -18.62 4.31
C ALA A 172 11.02 -18.18 5.39
N LEU A 173 9.74 -18.19 5.08
CA LEU A 173 8.68 -17.69 5.96
C LEU A 173 8.01 -18.81 6.77
N GLU A 174 7.55 -18.44 7.97
CA GLU A 174 6.68 -19.23 8.81
C GLU A 174 5.45 -18.43 9.15
N LEU A 175 4.25 -18.96 8.86
CA LEU A 175 2.98 -18.35 9.24
C LEU A 175 2.81 -18.45 10.76
N VAL A 176 2.81 -17.32 11.45
CA VAL A 176 2.73 -17.25 12.91
C VAL A 176 1.36 -16.75 13.41
N THR A 177 0.62 -16.01 12.57
CA THR A 177 -0.71 -15.50 12.93
C THR A 177 -1.64 -15.51 11.72
N THR A 178 -2.85 -16.04 11.93
CA THR A 178 -4.00 -15.88 11.03
C THR A 178 -5.13 -15.30 11.83
N THR A 179 -5.77 -14.23 11.32
CA THR A 179 -6.93 -13.63 11.99
C THR A 179 -8.23 -13.98 11.27
N GLY A 180 -9.35 -13.76 11.95
CA GLY A 180 -10.65 -13.60 11.29
C GLY A 180 -10.83 -12.21 10.73
N SER A 181 -12.09 -11.88 10.37
CA SER A 181 -12.44 -10.57 9.80
C SER A 181 -12.45 -9.47 10.86
N TYR A 182 -12.13 -8.27 10.39
CA TYR A 182 -12.26 -7.01 11.15
C TYR A 182 -13.23 -6.07 10.42
N GLY A 183 -14.13 -5.47 11.19
CA GLY A 183 -14.98 -4.41 10.66
C GLY A 183 -14.17 -3.16 10.26
N PRO A 184 -14.80 -2.23 9.50
CA PRO A 184 -14.16 -0.99 9.09
C PRO A 184 -13.58 -0.22 10.28
N ASN A 185 -12.28 0.07 10.23
CA ASN A 185 -11.54 0.83 11.24
C ASN A 185 -10.29 1.43 10.58
N GLN A 186 -9.79 2.52 11.15
CA GLN A 186 -8.53 3.09 10.69
C GLN A 186 -7.30 2.43 11.31
N ASN A 187 -7.44 1.74 12.44
CA ASN A 187 -6.31 1.16 13.15
C ASN A 187 -6.61 -0.28 13.58
N TYR A 188 -5.77 -1.21 13.16
CA TYR A 188 -5.82 -2.62 13.52
C TYR A 188 -4.62 -2.97 14.38
N SER A 189 -4.86 -3.82 15.38
CA SER A 189 -3.83 -4.38 16.25
C SER A 189 -3.91 -5.91 16.15
N ILE A 190 -2.86 -6.51 15.62
CA ILE A 190 -2.75 -7.94 15.36
C ILE A 190 -1.71 -8.51 16.32
N PRO A 191 -2.13 -9.24 17.39
CA PRO A 191 -1.20 -9.91 18.28
C PRO A 191 -0.42 -10.99 17.55
N VAL A 192 0.88 -11.04 17.77
CA VAL A 192 1.79 -12.04 17.23
C VAL A 192 2.52 -12.69 18.40
N SER A 193 2.56 -14.01 18.42
CA SER A 193 3.38 -14.79 19.34
C SER A 193 4.26 -15.74 18.55
N THR A 194 5.53 -15.73 18.82
CA THR A 194 6.54 -16.57 18.19
C THR A 194 7.58 -17.00 19.21
N SER A 195 8.52 -17.85 18.85
CA SER A 195 9.58 -18.26 19.76
C SER A 195 10.80 -18.77 18.99
N GLY A 196 11.93 -18.81 19.67
CA GLY A 196 13.17 -19.41 19.15
C GLY A 196 13.81 -18.59 18.02
N ARG A 197 13.55 -17.29 17.98
CA ARG A 197 14.18 -16.34 17.06
C ARG A 197 15.13 -15.43 17.80
N SER A 198 16.18 -15.02 17.12
CA SER A 198 17.15 -14.03 17.60
C SER A 198 17.76 -13.28 16.41
N GLY A 199 18.06 -12.00 16.60
CA GLY A 199 18.66 -11.16 15.59
C GLY A 199 17.67 -10.63 14.56
N HIS A 200 18.16 -10.28 13.36
CA HIS A 200 17.39 -9.61 12.33
C HIS A 200 16.45 -10.58 11.57
N HIS A 201 15.17 -10.25 11.56
CA HIS A 201 14.12 -10.98 10.85
C HIS A 201 13.22 -10.03 10.06
N VAL A 202 12.48 -10.59 9.08
CA VAL A 202 11.41 -9.88 8.38
C VAL A 202 10.06 -10.38 8.88
N VAL A 203 9.20 -9.45 9.28
CA VAL A 203 7.76 -9.67 9.48
C VAL A 203 7.07 -9.32 8.18
N TYR A 204 6.43 -10.32 7.56
CA TYR A 204 5.69 -10.16 6.33
C TYR A 204 4.20 -10.25 6.62
N THR A 205 3.51 -9.12 6.46
CA THR A 205 2.07 -9.01 6.74
C THR A 205 1.29 -8.95 5.45
N ILE A 206 0.34 -9.86 5.27
CA ILE A 206 -0.66 -9.83 4.22
C ILE A 206 -1.96 -9.33 4.83
N TRP A 207 -2.51 -8.26 4.24
CA TRP A 207 -3.83 -7.73 4.60
C TRP A 207 -4.76 -7.88 3.41
N GLN A 208 -5.80 -8.73 3.54
CA GLN A 208 -6.89 -8.82 2.59
C GLN A 208 -7.98 -7.84 3.00
N ALA A 209 -8.14 -6.77 2.22
CA ALA A 209 -9.18 -5.78 2.47
C ALA A 209 -10.58 -6.36 2.17
N SER A 210 -11.60 -5.99 2.98
CA SER A 210 -12.94 -6.60 2.86
C SER A 210 -13.86 -5.89 1.87
N HIS A 211 -13.50 -4.71 1.37
CA HIS A 211 -14.34 -3.93 0.46
C HIS A 211 -14.24 -4.37 -1.01
N MET A 212 -13.16 -5.04 -1.39
CA MET A 212 -12.89 -5.57 -2.73
C MET A 212 -11.73 -6.58 -2.68
N ASP A 213 -11.50 -7.33 -3.78
CA ASP A 213 -10.34 -8.21 -3.89
C ASP A 213 -9.04 -7.40 -4.07
N GLN A 214 -8.60 -6.83 -2.96
CA GLN A 214 -7.39 -6.02 -2.85
C GLN A 214 -6.55 -6.49 -1.67
N THR A 215 -5.33 -6.91 -1.97
CA THR A 215 -4.41 -7.49 -0.98
C THR A 215 -3.14 -6.66 -0.86
N TYR A 216 -2.75 -6.34 0.36
CA TYR A 216 -1.52 -5.61 0.71
C TYR A 216 -0.42 -6.58 1.14
N PHE A 217 0.82 -6.28 0.77
CA PHE A 217 2.00 -7.10 1.00
C PHE A 217 3.11 -6.27 1.65
N LEU A 218 3.26 -6.39 2.97
CA LEU A 218 3.98 -5.42 3.78
C LEU A 218 5.14 -6.09 4.54
N CYS A 219 6.38 -5.72 4.21
CA CYS A 219 7.58 -6.18 4.91
C CYS A 219 8.02 -5.14 5.95
N GLY A 220 8.13 -5.53 7.21
CA GLY A 220 8.77 -4.77 8.28
C GLY A 220 9.96 -5.56 8.84
N ASP A 221 11.05 -4.87 9.15
CA ASP A 221 12.24 -5.51 9.69
C ASP A 221 12.27 -5.39 11.21
N VAL A 222 12.56 -6.49 11.90
CA VAL A 222 12.57 -6.59 13.36
C VAL A 222 13.87 -7.20 13.85
N ASN A 223 14.22 -6.92 15.11
CA ASN A 223 15.32 -7.55 15.80
C ASN A 223 14.79 -8.22 17.07
N PHE A 224 14.91 -9.54 17.12
CA PHE A 224 14.63 -10.32 18.33
C PHE A 224 15.88 -10.31 19.21
N GLY A 225 15.77 -9.67 20.39
CA GLY A 225 16.84 -9.53 21.37
C GLY A 225 17.01 -10.70 22.30
#